data_4c72aafa5f9c4b3179fae7b188aaf406
#
_entry.id   4c72aafa5f9c4b3179fae7b188aaf406
#
_cell.length_a   1.000
_cell.length_b   1.000
_cell.length_c   1.000
_cell.angle_alpha   90.00
_cell.angle_beta   90.00
_cell.angle_gamma   90.00
#
_symmetry.space_group_name_H-M   'P 1'
#
loop_
_entity.id
_entity.type
_entity.pdbx_description
1 polymer ?
#
loop_
_entity_poly.entity_id
_entity_poly.type
_entity_poly.pdbx_seq_one_letter_code
_entity_poly.pdbx_strand_id
1 'polypeptide(L)'
;MEKNKKTPEVLKTALNILYPRRCPVCHRILREQKNLICPECEGVFQPITEDYCLKCGSPVKPEEEYCRDCAGKRRSFDEGRGIFLYDQKMRRSLIRYKYYGSREYADYYAVSMYRYGRGNILRWKPDVIIPVPLHRRKLRMRGFNQSGLLAEKLGTFLDIPVSEGTLRKIRGTRSQKKLDAAQRRKNLRQAFRAERRLDGLTVLLVDDVYTTGSTVEAAAACLKEAGAKKVCFLTLCMGRM
;
A
#
# COMPACT_ATOMS: atom_id res chain seq x y z
N MET A 1 -19.96 -4.15 20.05
CA MET A 1 -20.36 -2.72 20.14
C MET A 1 -19.26 -1.97 20.90
N GLU A 2 -18.22 -1.52 20.21
CA GLU A 2 -17.21 -0.64 20.81
C GLU A 2 -17.60 0.81 20.58
N LYS A 3 -17.85 1.50 21.67
CA LYS A 3 -18.20 2.92 21.71
C LYS A 3 -17.02 3.74 21.16
N ASN A 4 -17.20 4.32 19.99
CA ASN A 4 -16.30 5.30 19.39
C ASN A 4 -16.25 6.54 20.33
N LYS A 5 -15.30 6.56 21.27
CA LYS A 5 -15.04 7.70 22.17
C LYS A 5 -14.51 8.85 21.31
N LYS A 6 -15.38 9.76 20.90
CA LYS A 6 -14.96 11.02 20.28
C LYS A 6 -14.04 11.75 21.26
N THR A 7 -12.79 11.90 20.90
CA THR A 7 -11.81 12.69 21.66
C THR A 7 -12.34 14.13 21.79
N PRO A 8 -12.38 14.73 22.98
CA PRO A 8 -12.85 16.11 23.18
C PRO A 8 -12.09 17.10 22.29
N GLU A 9 -12.80 18.10 21.76
CA GLU A 9 -12.18 19.10 20.84
C GLU A 9 -10.97 19.82 21.46
N VAL A 10 -11.05 20.14 22.74
CA VAL A 10 -9.94 20.75 23.48
C VAL A 10 -8.67 19.88 23.44
N LEU A 11 -8.83 18.57 23.61
CA LEU A 11 -7.69 17.63 23.56
C LEU A 11 -7.13 17.51 22.13
N LYS A 12 -7.97 17.59 21.11
CA LYS A 12 -7.52 17.64 19.71
C LYS A 12 -6.72 18.91 19.41
N THR A 13 -7.17 20.05 19.92
CA THR A 13 -6.48 21.33 19.75
C THR A 13 -5.13 21.32 20.47
N ALA A 14 -5.04 20.84 21.71
CA ALA A 14 -3.79 20.69 22.43
C ALA A 14 -2.82 19.73 21.73
N LEU A 15 -3.30 18.60 21.24
CA LEU A 15 -2.49 17.65 20.48
C LEU A 15 -1.99 18.25 19.16
N ASN A 16 -2.78 19.06 18.47
CA ASN A 16 -2.36 19.73 17.22
C ASN A 16 -1.30 20.82 17.48
N ILE A 17 -1.27 21.42 18.65
CA ILE A 17 -0.22 22.38 19.04
C ILE A 17 1.10 21.62 19.32
N LEU A 18 1.04 20.51 20.06
CA LEU A 18 2.22 19.72 20.42
C LEU A 18 2.75 18.88 19.23
N TYR A 19 1.86 18.36 18.41
CA TYR A 19 2.16 17.52 17.26
C TYR A 19 1.48 18.06 16.00
N PRO A 20 1.92 19.21 15.48
CA PRO A 20 1.29 19.82 14.31
C PRO A 20 1.49 18.93 13.07
N ARG A 21 0.44 18.85 12.26
CA ARG A 21 0.48 18.13 10.98
C ARG A 21 1.54 18.72 10.06
N ARG A 22 2.31 17.85 9.41
CA ARG A 22 3.37 18.25 8.49
C ARG A 22 3.07 17.82 7.05
N CYS A 23 3.55 18.63 6.11
CA CYS A 23 3.44 18.34 4.69
C CYS A 23 4.26 17.09 4.30
N PRO A 24 3.68 16.08 3.62
CA PRO A 24 4.39 14.86 3.24
C PRO A 24 5.52 15.11 2.21
N VAL A 25 5.52 16.25 1.52
CA VAL A 25 6.56 16.61 0.54
C VAL A 25 7.72 17.34 1.20
N CYS A 26 7.50 18.56 1.71
CA CYS A 26 8.55 19.43 2.23
C CYS A 26 8.79 19.29 3.74
N HIS A 27 7.91 18.59 4.47
CA HIS A 27 7.96 18.38 5.93
C HIS A 27 7.72 19.64 6.78
N ARG A 28 7.42 20.80 6.19
CA ARG A 28 7.03 22.00 6.93
C ARG A 28 5.69 21.78 7.64
N ILE A 29 5.49 22.43 8.76
CA ILE A 29 4.21 22.46 9.48
C ILE A 29 3.15 23.07 8.56
N LEU A 30 1.99 22.43 8.46
CA LEU A 30 0.87 22.96 7.71
C LEU A 30 0.22 24.11 8.48
N ARG A 31 0.04 25.27 7.82
CA ARG A 31 -0.58 26.46 8.43
C ARG A 31 -2.00 26.16 8.91
N GLU A 32 -2.76 25.44 8.09
CA GLU A 32 -4.09 24.97 8.43
C GLU A 32 -4.06 23.46 8.66
N GLN A 33 -4.42 23.04 9.86
CA GLN A 33 -4.37 21.64 10.27
C GLN A 33 -5.37 20.73 9.53
N LYS A 34 -6.37 21.30 8.83
CA LYS A 34 -7.28 20.58 7.93
C LYS A 34 -6.62 20.18 6.60
N ASN A 35 -5.58 20.89 6.17
CA ASN A 35 -4.87 20.58 4.93
C ASN A 35 -4.02 19.32 5.10
N LEU A 36 -3.88 18.57 4.02
CA LEU A 36 -3.08 17.34 3.98
C LEU A 36 -1.71 17.56 3.34
N ILE A 37 -1.56 18.65 2.59
CA ILE A 37 -0.36 19.08 1.87
C ILE A 37 -0.36 20.61 1.79
N CYS A 38 0.79 21.25 1.71
CA CYS A 38 0.84 22.69 1.49
C CYS A 38 0.63 23.03 0.00
N PRO A 39 0.05 24.20 -0.32
CA PRO A 39 -0.27 24.59 -1.70
C PRO A 39 0.93 24.52 -2.64
N GLU A 40 2.11 24.94 -2.18
CA GLU A 40 3.35 24.92 -2.99
C GLU A 40 3.86 23.52 -3.30
N CYS A 41 3.32 22.51 -2.65
CA CYS A 41 3.69 21.11 -2.85
C CYS A 41 2.64 20.32 -3.63
N GLU A 42 1.51 20.92 -3.98
CA GLU A 42 0.52 20.27 -4.84
C GLU A 42 1.15 19.91 -6.20
N GLY A 43 0.84 18.73 -6.71
CA GLY A 43 1.41 18.23 -7.97
C GLY A 43 2.87 17.76 -7.92
N VAL A 44 3.57 17.91 -6.78
CA VAL A 44 4.98 17.45 -6.66
C VAL A 44 5.10 15.92 -6.74
N PHE A 45 4.16 15.18 -6.17
CA PHE A 45 4.06 13.74 -6.40
C PHE A 45 3.30 13.51 -7.70
N GLN A 46 3.94 12.86 -8.66
CA GLN A 46 3.37 12.62 -9.98
C GLN A 46 2.48 11.38 -9.97
N PRO A 47 1.15 11.53 -10.15
CA PRO A 47 0.27 10.39 -10.27
C PRO A 47 0.49 9.67 -11.61
N ILE A 48 0.36 8.35 -11.59
CA ILE A 48 0.34 7.54 -12.81
C ILE A 48 -1.11 7.57 -13.32
N THR A 49 -1.42 8.40 -14.31
CA THR A 49 -2.79 8.58 -14.81
C THR A 49 -3.04 7.88 -16.12
N GLU A 50 -2.05 7.84 -17.00
CA GLU A 50 -2.11 7.34 -18.37
C GLU A 50 -0.99 6.32 -18.60
N ASP A 51 -1.07 5.55 -19.66
CA ASP A 51 -0.05 4.61 -20.14
C ASP A 51 0.52 3.71 -19.04
N TYR A 52 -0.33 2.89 -18.46
CA TYR A 52 0.08 1.92 -17.45
C TYR A 52 -0.29 0.49 -17.81
N CYS A 53 0.53 -0.44 -17.39
CA CYS A 53 0.35 -1.87 -17.59
C CYS A 53 -1.01 -2.34 -17.05
N LEU A 54 -1.83 -2.94 -17.90
CA LEU A 54 -3.17 -3.44 -17.55
C LEU A 54 -3.14 -4.52 -16.45
N LYS A 55 -1.99 -5.20 -16.29
CA LYS A 55 -1.83 -6.24 -15.28
C LYS A 55 -1.37 -5.70 -13.92
N CYS A 56 -0.32 -4.88 -13.86
CA CYS A 56 0.27 -4.45 -12.60
C CYS A 56 0.18 -2.94 -12.32
N GLY A 57 -0.24 -2.13 -13.29
CA GLY A 57 -0.34 -0.69 -13.15
C GLY A 57 0.99 0.06 -13.22
N SER A 58 2.11 -0.59 -13.61
CA SER A 58 3.38 0.10 -13.86
C SER A 58 3.31 0.98 -15.09
N PRO A 59 3.98 2.14 -15.11
CA PRO A 59 4.07 2.95 -16.31
C PRO A 59 4.62 2.14 -17.49
N VAL A 60 4.03 2.31 -18.65
CA VAL A 60 4.45 1.73 -19.94
C VAL A 60 4.51 2.83 -20.99
N LYS A 61 4.98 2.52 -22.19
CA LYS A 61 4.87 3.42 -23.34
C LYS A 61 3.44 3.45 -23.88
N PRO A 62 3.03 4.49 -24.59
CA PRO A 62 1.65 4.62 -25.10
C PRO A 62 1.14 3.42 -25.91
N GLU A 63 2.04 2.72 -26.62
CA GLU A 63 1.69 1.57 -27.47
C GLU A 63 1.72 0.23 -26.72
N GLU A 64 2.11 0.23 -25.43
CA GLU A 64 2.28 -1.00 -24.65
C GLU A 64 1.11 -1.23 -23.68
N GLU A 65 0.39 -2.32 -23.83
CA GLU A 65 -0.63 -2.73 -22.84
C GLU A 65 -0.02 -3.37 -21.59
N TYR A 66 1.13 -4.03 -21.73
CA TYR A 66 1.79 -4.76 -20.63
C TYR A 66 3.26 -4.40 -20.53
N CYS A 67 3.73 -4.18 -19.31
CA CYS A 67 5.15 -4.01 -19.08
C CYS A 67 5.92 -5.33 -19.34
N ARG A 68 7.24 -5.24 -19.59
CA ARG A 68 8.12 -6.39 -19.87
C ARG A 68 8.00 -7.50 -18.81
N ASP A 69 7.78 -7.15 -17.55
CA ASP A 69 7.64 -8.12 -16.47
C ASP A 69 6.29 -8.84 -16.46
N CYS A 70 5.24 -8.27 -17.05
CA CYS A 70 3.91 -8.88 -17.13
C CYS A 70 3.62 -9.56 -18.46
N ALA A 71 4.17 -9.09 -19.56
CA ALA A 71 3.97 -9.66 -20.91
C ALA A 71 4.39 -11.14 -21.02
N GLY A 72 5.43 -11.56 -20.28
CA GLY A 72 5.97 -12.94 -20.36
C GLY A 72 5.79 -13.78 -19.09
N LYS A 73 5.04 -13.32 -18.09
CA LYS A 73 4.97 -14.03 -16.79
C LYS A 73 3.54 -14.17 -16.28
N ARG A 74 3.18 -15.39 -15.90
CA ARG A 74 1.96 -15.62 -15.11
C ARG A 74 2.16 -15.04 -13.71
N ARG A 75 1.24 -14.18 -13.28
CA ARG A 75 1.20 -13.56 -11.96
C ARG A 75 0.09 -14.18 -11.11
N SER A 76 0.34 -14.31 -9.82
CA SER A 76 -0.66 -14.81 -8.86
C SER A 76 -1.75 -13.78 -8.55
N PHE A 77 -1.45 -12.47 -8.69
CA PHE A 77 -2.47 -11.43 -8.63
C PHE A 77 -3.20 -11.28 -9.98
N ASP A 78 -4.45 -10.88 -9.92
CA ASP A 78 -5.27 -10.69 -11.11
C ASP A 78 -5.01 -9.33 -11.77
N GLU A 79 -5.06 -8.25 -11.00
CA GLU A 79 -4.82 -6.89 -11.46
C GLU A 79 -4.16 -6.06 -10.36
N GLY A 80 -3.53 -4.95 -10.73
CA GLY A 80 -2.91 -4.05 -9.78
C GLY A 80 -2.84 -2.61 -10.26
N ARG A 81 -2.67 -1.69 -9.29
CA ARG A 81 -2.55 -0.27 -9.55
C ARG A 81 -1.55 0.37 -8.59
N GLY A 82 -0.59 1.13 -9.13
CA GLY A 82 0.22 2.07 -8.38
C GLY A 82 -0.31 3.48 -8.56
N ILE A 83 -0.24 4.31 -7.52
CA ILE A 83 -0.79 5.68 -7.56
C ILE A 83 0.25 6.67 -8.04
N PHE A 84 1.42 6.70 -7.43
CA PHE A 84 2.48 7.65 -7.73
C PHE A 84 3.73 6.97 -8.29
N LEU A 85 4.53 7.71 -9.04
CA LEU A 85 5.88 7.30 -9.37
C LEU A 85 6.76 7.27 -8.10
N TYR A 86 7.54 6.21 -7.94
CA TYR A 86 8.53 6.09 -6.87
C TYR A 86 9.82 6.81 -7.28
N ASP A 87 9.79 8.13 -7.18
CA ASP A 87 10.94 9.02 -7.43
C ASP A 87 11.70 9.36 -6.13
N GLN A 88 12.69 10.22 -6.22
CA GLN A 88 13.48 10.66 -5.08
C GLN A 88 12.65 11.44 -4.04
N LYS A 89 11.64 12.22 -4.48
CA LYS A 89 10.76 12.99 -3.58
C LYS A 89 9.85 12.05 -2.79
N MET A 90 9.20 11.10 -3.46
CA MET A 90 8.35 10.07 -2.85
C MET A 90 9.17 9.18 -1.90
N ARG A 91 10.40 8.80 -2.29
CA ARG A 91 11.31 8.03 -1.43
C ARG A 91 11.61 8.75 -0.11
N ARG A 92 11.93 10.05 -0.15
CA ARG A 92 12.19 10.86 1.06
C ARG A 92 10.95 10.92 1.96
N SER A 93 9.78 11.13 1.38
CA SER A 93 8.51 11.16 2.09
C SER A 93 8.21 9.82 2.77
N LEU A 94 8.36 8.71 2.07
CA LEU A 94 8.17 7.37 2.62
C LEU A 94 9.19 7.00 3.71
N ILE A 95 10.42 7.49 3.64
CA ILE A 95 11.41 7.31 4.72
C ILE A 95 10.91 7.98 6.00
N ARG A 96 10.39 9.21 5.92
CA ARG A 96 9.80 9.90 7.09
C ARG A 96 8.59 9.14 7.63
N TYR A 97 7.68 8.74 6.75
CA TYR A 97 6.51 7.94 7.10
C TYR A 97 6.90 6.63 7.82
N LYS A 98 7.93 5.92 7.34
CA LYS A 98 8.34 4.61 7.85
C LYS A 98 9.18 4.66 9.12
N TYR A 99 9.99 5.70 9.31
CA TYR A 99 11.06 5.68 10.32
C TYR A 99 11.10 6.89 11.23
N TYR A 100 10.41 7.98 10.90
CA TYR A 100 10.44 9.23 11.67
C TYR A 100 9.08 9.59 12.28
N GLY A 101 8.20 8.62 12.42
CA GLY A 101 6.93 8.78 13.14
C GLY A 101 5.87 9.62 12.42
N SER A 102 6.09 10.06 11.17
CA SER A 102 5.15 10.91 10.42
C SER A 102 3.91 10.13 9.95
N ARG A 103 3.17 9.55 10.91
CA ARG A 103 1.97 8.71 10.63
C ARG A 103 0.85 9.52 9.99
N GLU A 104 0.78 10.83 10.26
CA GLU A 104 -0.18 11.78 9.68
C GLU A 104 -0.13 11.84 8.15
N TYR A 105 1.00 11.43 7.54
CA TYR A 105 1.10 11.34 6.08
C TYR A 105 0.14 10.32 5.47
N ALA A 106 -0.28 9.33 6.28
CA ALA A 106 -1.27 8.35 5.83
C ALA A 106 -2.59 8.97 5.38
N ASP A 107 -2.97 10.13 5.93
CA ASP A 107 -4.19 10.83 5.52
C ASP A 107 -4.09 11.29 4.06
N TYR A 108 -2.99 11.98 3.71
CA TYR A 108 -2.74 12.39 2.34
C TYR A 108 -2.61 11.20 1.38
N TYR A 109 -1.88 10.18 1.80
CA TYR A 109 -1.66 9.00 0.98
C TYR A 109 -2.95 8.23 0.72
N ALA A 110 -3.77 8.01 1.74
CA ALA A 110 -5.03 7.29 1.60
C ALA A 110 -6.05 8.08 0.75
N VAL A 111 -6.15 9.40 0.92
CA VAL A 111 -6.97 10.27 0.05
C VAL A 111 -6.49 10.19 -1.40
N SER A 112 -5.18 10.21 -1.64
CA SER A 112 -4.62 10.08 -2.98
C SER A 112 -4.89 8.69 -3.58
N MET A 113 -4.72 7.62 -2.78
CA MET A 113 -5.02 6.26 -3.20
C MET A 113 -6.51 6.09 -3.55
N TYR A 114 -7.40 6.68 -2.77
CA TYR A 114 -8.82 6.71 -3.07
C TYR A 114 -9.10 7.51 -4.35
N ARG A 115 -8.59 8.73 -4.45
CA ARG A 115 -8.84 9.65 -5.59
C ARG A 115 -8.43 9.02 -6.92
N TYR A 116 -7.21 8.49 -7.01
CA TYR A 116 -6.63 7.96 -8.25
C TYR A 116 -6.88 6.46 -8.47
N GLY A 117 -7.21 5.71 -7.42
CA GLY A 117 -7.46 4.27 -7.47
C GLY A 117 -8.94 3.88 -7.50
N ARG A 118 -9.86 4.81 -7.16
CA ARG A 118 -11.29 4.52 -7.01
C ARG A 118 -11.91 3.81 -8.22
N GLY A 119 -11.61 4.25 -9.44
CA GLY A 119 -12.17 3.63 -10.64
C GLY A 119 -11.79 2.15 -10.77
N ASN A 120 -10.54 1.80 -10.46
CA ASN A 120 -10.10 0.41 -10.44
C ASN A 120 -10.77 -0.38 -9.32
N ILE A 121 -10.85 0.18 -8.11
CA ILE A 121 -11.44 -0.49 -6.95
C ILE A 121 -12.93 -0.81 -7.19
N LEU A 122 -13.69 0.15 -7.71
CA LEU A 122 -15.12 -0.03 -8.03
C LEU A 122 -15.32 -1.13 -9.09
N ARG A 123 -14.42 -1.24 -10.09
CA ARG A 123 -14.44 -2.29 -11.09
C ARG A 123 -14.06 -3.66 -10.52
N TRP A 124 -13.12 -3.70 -9.58
CA TRP A 124 -12.68 -4.94 -8.93
C TRP A 124 -13.69 -5.48 -7.93
N LYS A 125 -14.50 -4.62 -7.31
CA LYS A 125 -15.51 -4.96 -6.30
C LYS A 125 -14.96 -5.86 -5.20
N PRO A 126 -13.94 -5.40 -4.43
CA PRO A 126 -13.36 -6.23 -3.38
C PRO A 126 -14.32 -6.40 -2.21
N ASP A 127 -14.37 -7.62 -1.67
CA ASP A 127 -15.15 -7.95 -0.47
C ASP A 127 -14.39 -7.61 0.80
N VAL A 128 -13.05 -7.56 0.73
CA VAL A 128 -12.18 -7.32 1.88
C VAL A 128 -10.87 -6.66 1.46
N ILE A 129 -10.37 -5.75 2.31
CA ILE A 129 -9.03 -5.16 2.18
C ILE A 129 -8.09 -5.90 3.12
N ILE A 130 -6.94 -6.35 2.58
CA ILE A 130 -5.89 -7.00 3.35
C ILE A 130 -4.59 -6.23 3.17
N PRO A 131 -4.04 -5.62 4.24
CA PRO A 131 -2.74 -4.96 4.14
C PRO A 131 -1.60 -5.97 4.07
N VAL A 132 -0.56 -5.66 3.30
CA VAL A 132 0.69 -6.43 3.33
C VAL A 132 1.33 -6.30 4.72
N PRO A 133 1.55 -7.43 5.43
CA PRO A 133 2.07 -7.38 6.79
C PRO A 133 3.58 -7.15 6.80
N LEU A 134 4.05 -6.49 7.86
CA LEU A 134 5.45 -6.41 8.19
C LEU A 134 5.91 -7.67 8.94
N HIS A 135 7.18 -8.03 8.75
CA HIS A 135 7.82 -8.99 9.64
C HIS A 135 7.90 -8.42 11.07
N ARG A 136 7.69 -9.25 12.10
CA ARG A 136 7.65 -8.84 13.53
C ARG A 136 8.79 -7.91 13.96
N ARG A 137 10.03 -8.17 13.50
CA ARG A 137 11.19 -7.30 13.80
C ARG A 137 11.00 -5.88 13.25
N LYS A 138 10.49 -5.74 12.01
CA LYS A 138 10.23 -4.42 11.41
C LYS A 138 9.06 -3.72 12.09
N LEU A 139 8.02 -4.47 12.47
CA LEU A 139 6.88 -3.92 13.20
C LEU A 139 7.31 -3.34 14.55
N ARG A 140 8.14 -4.07 15.33
CA ARG A 140 8.69 -3.57 16.60
C ARG A 140 9.53 -2.31 16.41
N MET A 141 10.37 -2.26 15.36
CA MET A 141 11.23 -1.12 15.07
C MET A 141 10.44 0.13 14.64
N ARG A 142 9.35 -0.05 13.89
CA ARG A 142 8.54 1.05 13.32
C ARG A 142 7.38 1.45 14.22
N GLY A 143 6.91 0.55 15.08
CA GLY A 143 5.77 0.74 15.96
C GLY A 143 4.40 0.65 15.29
N PHE A 144 4.33 0.51 13.95
CA PHE A 144 3.09 0.37 13.19
C PHE A 144 3.33 -0.30 11.82
N ASN A 145 2.25 -0.81 11.23
CA ASN A 145 2.25 -1.31 9.85
C ASN A 145 1.78 -0.20 8.91
N GLN A 146 2.63 0.26 8.01
CA GLN A 146 2.34 1.33 7.04
C GLN A 146 1.16 0.97 6.14
N SER A 147 1.20 -0.24 5.60
CA SER A 147 0.14 -0.74 4.73
C SER A 147 -1.16 -0.96 5.50
N GLY A 148 -1.09 -1.32 6.80
CA GLY A 148 -2.23 -1.41 7.70
C GLY A 148 -2.94 -0.08 7.86
N LEU A 149 -2.19 0.98 8.20
CA LEU A 149 -2.76 2.32 8.36
C LEU A 149 -3.38 2.86 7.06
N LEU A 150 -2.78 2.57 5.90
CA LEU A 150 -3.37 2.93 4.60
C LEU A 150 -4.66 2.14 4.32
N ALA A 151 -4.65 0.83 4.59
CA ALA A 151 -5.80 -0.05 4.40
C ALA A 151 -6.99 0.36 5.29
N GLU A 152 -6.74 0.68 6.56
CA GLU A 152 -7.76 1.14 7.52
C GLU A 152 -8.47 2.40 7.01
N LYS A 153 -7.69 3.40 6.57
CA LYS A 153 -8.26 4.65 6.02
C LYS A 153 -9.03 4.41 4.71
N LEU A 154 -8.49 3.58 3.82
CA LEU A 154 -9.17 3.22 2.58
C LEU A 154 -10.47 2.44 2.86
N GLY A 155 -10.46 1.53 3.83
CA GLY A 155 -11.65 0.80 4.25
C GLY A 155 -12.77 1.73 4.72
N THR A 156 -12.40 2.77 5.49
CA THR A 156 -13.35 3.81 5.92
C THR A 156 -13.91 4.62 4.75
N PHE A 157 -13.09 4.97 3.74
CA PHE A 157 -13.56 5.75 2.57
C PHE A 157 -14.44 4.93 1.62
N LEU A 158 -14.23 3.62 1.57
CA LEU A 158 -14.85 2.71 0.61
C LEU A 158 -16.01 1.91 1.21
N ASP A 159 -16.16 1.95 2.54
CA ASP A 159 -17.07 1.08 3.30
C ASP A 159 -16.78 -0.42 3.06
N ILE A 160 -15.48 -0.77 3.01
CA ILE A 160 -15.03 -2.14 2.81
C ILE A 160 -14.29 -2.62 4.07
N PRO A 161 -14.62 -3.81 4.60
CA PRO A 161 -13.97 -4.34 5.80
C PRO A 161 -12.48 -4.56 5.60
N VAL A 162 -11.69 -4.24 6.62
CA VAL A 162 -10.24 -4.45 6.63
C VAL A 162 -9.89 -5.63 7.53
N SER A 163 -9.04 -6.54 7.04
CA SER A 163 -8.62 -7.71 7.78
C SER A 163 -7.10 -7.80 7.93
N GLU A 164 -6.56 -7.17 8.98
CA GLU A 164 -5.12 -7.15 9.25
C GLU A 164 -4.53 -8.50 9.67
N GLY A 165 -5.31 -9.34 10.36
CA GLY A 165 -4.84 -10.64 10.87
C GLY A 165 -4.84 -11.77 9.85
N THR A 166 -5.43 -11.57 8.66
CA THR A 166 -5.61 -12.63 7.66
C THR A 166 -4.29 -13.09 7.04
N LEU A 167 -3.36 -12.19 6.81
CA LEU A 167 -2.06 -12.49 6.21
C LEU A 167 -0.94 -12.21 7.21
N ARG A 168 -0.04 -13.18 7.42
CA ARG A 168 1.15 -13.04 8.27
C ARG A 168 2.43 -13.21 7.48
N LYS A 169 3.41 -12.35 7.75
CA LYS A 169 4.78 -12.50 7.23
C LYS A 169 5.61 -13.33 8.20
N ILE A 170 5.90 -14.58 7.83
CA ILE A 170 6.58 -15.56 8.69
C ILE A 170 8.10 -15.56 8.50
N ARG A 171 8.61 -15.14 7.35
CA ARG A 171 10.07 -15.02 7.08
C ARG A 171 10.43 -13.61 6.65
N GLY A 172 11.53 -13.07 7.21
CA GLY A 172 12.15 -11.86 6.69
C GLY A 172 12.73 -12.15 5.31
N THR A 173 12.31 -11.41 4.28
CA THR A 173 13.00 -11.44 2.98
C THR A 173 14.38 -10.79 3.16
N ARG A 174 15.38 -11.56 3.59
CA ARG A 174 16.76 -11.13 3.49
C ARG A 174 17.12 -11.05 2.00
N SER A 175 17.81 -10.00 1.61
CA SER A 175 18.53 -9.91 0.33
C SER A 175 19.52 -11.07 0.28
N GLN A 176 19.10 -12.22 -0.24
CA GLN A 176 19.95 -13.39 -0.39
C GLN A 176 20.65 -13.26 -1.73
N LYS A 177 21.80 -12.59 -1.73
CA LYS A 177 22.67 -12.39 -2.89
C LYS A 177 23.18 -13.69 -3.54
N LYS A 178 22.90 -14.88 -2.94
CA LYS A 178 23.47 -16.18 -3.35
C LYS A 178 22.46 -17.23 -3.83
N LEU A 179 21.17 -16.90 -3.99
CA LEU A 179 20.16 -17.86 -4.45
C LEU A 179 19.85 -17.67 -5.94
N ASP A 180 19.60 -18.78 -6.63
CA ASP A 180 19.08 -18.76 -7.99
C ASP A 180 17.60 -18.25 -8.07
N ALA A 181 17.12 -17.98 -9.27
CA ALA A 181 15.78 -17.40 -9.47
C ALA A 181 14.64 -18.35 -9.05
N ALA A 182 14.84 -19.66 -9.09
CA ALA A 182 13.85 -20.66 -8.70
C ALA A 182 13.77 -20.77 -7.15
N GLN A 183 14.90 -20.81 -6.48
CA GLN A 183 15.02 -20.81 -5.03
C GLN A 183 14.47 -19.50 -4.42
N ARG A 184 14.72 -18.34 -5.08
CA ARG A 184 14.12 -17.06 -4.67
C ARG A 184 12.60 -17.11 -4.75
N ARG A 185 12.03 -17.68 -5.82
CA ARG A 185 10.57 -17.84 -5.96
C ARG A 185 9.98 -18.77 -4.89
N LYS A 186 10.61 -19.92 -4.62
CA LYS A 186 10.18 -20.87 -3.58
C LYS A 186 10.24 -20.25 -2.18
N ASN A 187 11.32 -19.54 -1.85
CA ASN A 187 11.47 -18.86 -0.57
C ASN A 187 10.51 -17.67 -0.39
N LEU A 188 10.15 -16.97 -1.47
CA LEU A 188 9.16 -15.89 -1.44
C LEU A 188 7.74 -16.41 -1.23
N ARG A 189 7.35 -17.53 -1.85
CA ARG A 189 6.06 -18.18 -1.59
C ARG A 189 5.90 -18.57 -0.12
N GLN A 190 6.97 -19.01 0.53
CA GLN A 190 6.98 -19.35 1.96
C GLN A 190 7.13 -18.13 2.91
N ALA A 191 7.14 -16.90 2.38
CA ALA A 191 7.30 -15.70 3.21
C ALA A 191 6.02 -15.29 3.94
N PHE A 192 4.88 -15.73 3.43
CA PHE A 192 3.57 -15.40 3.98
C PHE A 192 2.79 -16.67 4.35
N ARG A 193 1.86 -16.52 5.31
CA ARG A 193 0.87 -17.52 5.69
C ARG A 193 -0.48 -16.83 5.84
N ALA A 194 -1.53 -17.44 5.28
CA ALA A 194 -2.91 -17.06 5.55
C ALA A 194 -3.39 -17.74 6.85
N GLU A 195 -4.01 -16.96 7.71
CA GLU A 195 -4.51 -17.46 9.02
C GLU A 195 -5.98 -17.89 8.95
N ARG A 196 -6.64 -17.66 7.82
CA ARG A 196 -8.03 -18.06 7.55
C ARG A 196 -8.27 -18.36 6.09
N ARG A 197 -9.33 -19.08 5.80
CA ARG A 197 -9.84 -19.31 4.43
C ARG A 197 -10.49 -18.02 3.88
N LEU A 198 -10.44 -17.89 2.56
CA LEU A 198 -10.96 -16.73 1.80
C LEU A 198 -11.85 -17.20 0.63
N ASP A 199 -12.51 -18.34 0.80
CA ASP A 199 -13.23 -19.01 -0.28
C ASP A 199 -14.21 -18.08 -0.99
N GLY A 200 -14.03 -17.93 -2.30
CA GLY A 200 -14.87 -17.12 -3.16
C GLY A 200 -14.67 -15.61 -3.07
N LEU A 201 -13.89 -15.09 -2.13
CA LEU A 201 -13.74 -13.65 -1.91
C LEU A 201 -12.83 -13.00 -2.96
N THR A 202 -13.17 -11.76 -3.32
CA THR A 202 -12.30 -10.82 -4.02
C THR A 202 -11.52 -9.99 -3.01
N VAL A 203 -10.20 -10.07 -3.03
CA VAL A 203 -9.31 -9.38 -2.08
C VAL A 203 -8.66 -8.17 -2.72
N LEU A 204 -8.68 -7.03 -2.02
CA LEU A 204 -7.84 -5.89 -2.29
C LEU A 204 -6.60 -5.91 -1.37
N LEU A 205 -5.46 -6.27 -1.92
CA LEU A 205 -4.18 -6.23 -1.21
C LEU A 205 -3.63 -4.79 -1.24
N VAL A 206 -3.29 -4.22 -0.09
CA VAL A 206 -2.75 -2.85 0.03
C VAL A 206 -1.30 -2.87 0.49
N ASP A 207 -0.43 -2.14 -0.23
CA ASP A 207 0.97 -1.94 0.17
C ASP A 207 1.42 -0.49 -0.08
N ASP A 208 2.58 -0.11 0.45
CA ASP A 208 3.11 1.25 0.26
C ASP A 208 3.96 1.36 -1.02
N VAL A 209 4.73 0.35 -1.40
CA VAL A 209 5.64 0.42 -2.56
C VAL A 209 5.63 -0.89 -3.35
N TYR A 210 5.40 -0.78 -4.64
CA TYR A 210 5.64 -1.84 -5.61
C TYR A 210 6.94 -1.54 -6.38
N THR A 211 7.94 -2.41 -6.25
CA THR A 211 9.19 -2.33 -7.03
C THR A 211 9.30 -3.49 -8.00
N THR A 212 9.82 -4.63 -7.59
CA THR A 212 9.90 -5.85 -8.40
C THR A 212 8.62 -6.67 -8.38
N GLY A 213 7.63 -6.28 -7.60
CA GLY A 213 6.40 -7.01 -7.38
C GLY A 213 6.52 -8.29 -6.54
N SER A 214 7.73 -8.66 -6.12
CA SER A 214 7.98 -9.93 -5.41
C SER A 214 7.17 -10.09 -4.12
N THR A 215 6.95 -8.99 -3.37
CA THR A 215 6.15 -9.01 -2.14
C THR A 215 4.68 -9.25 -2.44
N VAL A 216 4.13 -8.50 -3.40
CA VAL A 216 2.73 -8.60 -3.84
C VAL A 216 2.47 -9.98 -4.45
N GLU A 217 3.39 -10.48 -5.29
CA GLU A 217 3.31 -11.80 -5.91
C GLU A 217 3.22 -12.92 -4.86
N ALA A 218 4.12 -12.90 -3.86
CA ALA A 218 4.12 -13.90 -2.80
C ALA A 218 2.87 -13.81 -1.89
N ALA A 219 2.42 -12.60 -1.58
CA ALA A 219 1.21 -12.37 -0.81
C ALA A 219 -0.04 -12.84 -1.59
N ALA A 220 -0.14 -12.50 -2.87
CA ALA A 220 -1.24 -12.91 -3.74
C ALA A 220 -1.31 -14.44 -3.91
N ALA A 221 -0.17 -15.09 -4.13
CA ALA A 221 -0.09 -16.56 -4.20
C ALA A 221 -0.65 -17.20 -2.93
N CYS A 222 -0.23 -16.74 -1.75
CA CYS A 222 -0.70 -17.23 -0.48
C CYS A 222 -2.22 -17.02 -0.28
N LEU A 223 -2.76 -15.87 -0.71
CA LEU A 223 -4.20 -15.59 -0.62
C LEU A 223 -5.01 -16.45 -1.61
N LYS A 224 -4.49 -16.70 -2.82
CA LYS A 224 -5.09 -17.63 -3.77
C LYS A 224 -5.11 -19.08 -3.25
N GLU A 225 -4.01 -19.53 -2.63
CA GLU A 225 -3.93 -20.84 -1.96
C GLU A 225 -4.94 -20.95 -0.79
N ALA A 226 -5.26 -19.83 -0.14
CA ALA A 226 -6.29 -19.76 0.90
C ALA A 226 -7.74 -19.71 0.36
N GLY A 227 -7.95 -19.79 -0.97
CA GLY A 227 -9.26 -19.85 -1.60
C GLY A 227 -9.78 -18.53 -2.18
N ALA A 228 -8.99 -17.44 -2.20
CA ALA A 228 -9.42 -16.19 -2.79
C ALA A 228 -9.73 -16.33 -4.28
N LYS A 229 -10.95 -15.94 -4.69
CA LYS A 229 -11.41 -15.97 -6.09
C LYS A 229 -10.60 -14.99 -6.94
N LYS A 230 -10.43 -13.78 -6.47
CA LYS A 230 -9.69 -12.70 -7.14
C LYS A 230 -8.78 -12.00 -6.13
N VAL A 231 -7.55 -11.66 -6.55
CA VAL A 231 -6.62 -10.85 -5.75
C VAL A 231 -6.16 -9.67 -6.59
N CYS A 232 -6.66 -8.49 -6.28
CA CYS A 232 -6.18 -7.23 -6.83
C CYS A 232 -5.27 -6.54 -5.83
N PHE A 233 -4.42 -5.63 -6.29
CA PHE A 233 -3.61 -4.85 -5.37
C PHE A 233 -3.62 -3.35 -5.69
N LEU A 234 -3.46 -2.55 -4.64
CA LEU A 234 -3.28 -1.12 -4.71
C LEU A 234 -2.03 -0.72 -3.92
N THR A 235 -1.12 0.03 -4.54
CA THR A 235 0.08 0.55 -3.86
C THR A 235 0.16 2.06 -3.97
N LEU A 236 0.67 2.70 -2.91
CA LEU A 236 0.83 4.15 -2.92
C LEU A 236 1.78 4.60 -4.02
N CYS A 237 2.87 3.86 -4.24
CA CYS A 237 3.78 4.20 -5.32
C CYS A 237 4.43 2.98 -5.97
N MET A 238 4.96 3.22 -7.17
CA MET A 238 5.47 2.19 -8.04
C MET A 238 6.81 2.62 -8.65
N GLY A 239 7.81 1.73 -8.61
CA GLY A 239 9.08 1.92 -9.28
C GLY A 239 8.92 1.85 -10.81
N ARG A 240 9.75 2.58 -11.56
CA ARG A 240 9.92 2.35 -13.00
C ARG A 240 10.57 0.97 -13.19
N MET A 241 9.99 0.16 -14.02
CA MET A 241 10.53 -1.14 -14.44
C MET A 241 11.20 -1.03 -15.80
#